data_1b8f81e09c95150e943b8ebe1cb00d72
#
_entry.id   1b8f81e09c95150e943b8ebe1cb00d72
#
_cell.length_a   1.000
_cell.length_b   1.000
_cell.length_c   1.000
_cell.angle_alpha   90.00
_cell.angle_beta   90.00
_cell.angle_gamma   90.00
#
_symmetry.space_group_name_H-M   'P 1'
#
loop_
_entity.id
_entity.type
_entity.pdbx_description
1 polymer ?
#
loop_
_entity_poly.entity_id
_entity_poly.type
_entity_poly.pdbx_seq_one_letter_code
_entity_poly.pdbx_strand_id
1 'polypeptide(L)'
;DAIKAGIGFVTENRKSEGLILDFSILRNIALPSVDSFAKKSVINFKSLNDFAHKMASKLGVKAQDLDLEAGSLSGGNQQKVVIAKWVGKKPDIIIMDEPTRGIDVGAKRDIYELMNELTANGVSIIMVSSELPEILGMSDRIMVIHEGRIAGELLHEEANQEKIMALATGGQ
;
A
#
# COMPACT_ATOMS: atom_id res chain seq x y z
N ASP A 1 -2.12 -5.94 17.17
CA ASP A 1 -2.77 -4.74 17.74
C ASP A 1 -3.06 -3.69 16.65
N ALA A 2 -2.12 -3.33 15.75
CA ALA A 2 -2.34 -2.35 14.68
C ALA A 2 -3.51 -2.74 13.75
N ILE A 3 -3.59 -3.99 13.32
CA ILE A 3 -4.71 -4.48 12.47
C ILE A 3 -6.06 -4.29 13.16
N LYS A 4 -6.14 -4.55 14.48
CA LYS A 4 -7.37 -4.34 15.26
C LYS A 4 -7.71 -2.86 15.45
N ALA A 5 -6.71 -2.01 15.37
CA ALA A 5 -6.86 -0.55 15.41
C ALA A 5 -7.16 0.06 14.03
N GLY A 6 -7.43 -0.77 13.02
CA GLY A 6 -7.74 -0.28 11.67
C GLY A 6 -6.53 0.24 10.89
N ILE A 7 -5.31 -0.18 11.23
CA ILE A 7 -4.09 0.28 10.56
C ILE A 7 -3.54 -0.83 9.65
N GLY A 8 -3.37 -0.52 8.35
CA GLY A 8 -2.65 -1.33 7.37
C GLY A 8 -1.25 -0.78 7.11
N PHE A 9 -0.32 -1.64 6.69
CA PHE A 9 1.05 -1.25 6.39
C PHE A 9 1.58 -1.90 5.10
N VAL A 10 1.84 -1.08 4.10
CA VAL A 10 2.50 -1.45 2.86
C VAL A 10 3.99 -1.16 3.02
N THR A 11 4.80 -2.20 3.03
CA THR A 11 6.24 -2.13 3.32
C THR A 11 7.03 -1.69 2.09
N GLU A 12 8.18 -1.04 2.31
CA GLU A 12 9.13 -0.65 1.26
C GLU A 12 9.56 -1.84 0.39
N ASN A 13 9.99 -2.92 1.05
CA ASN A 13 10.46 -4.12 0.35
C ASN A 13 9.36 -5.17 0.23
N ARG A 14 8.54 -5.04 -0.83
CA ARG A 14 7.44 -5.98 -1.09
C ARG A 14 7.86 -7.43 -1.20
N LYS A 15 9.09 -7.71 -1.68
CA LYS A 15 9.56 -9.08 -1.92
C LYS A 15 9.99 -9.81 -0.66
N SER A 16 10.59 -9.11 0.30
CA SER A 16 11.09 -9.71 1.55
C SER A 16 10.11 -9.55 2.71
N GLU A 17 9.24 -8.54 2.68
CA GLU A 17 8.38 -8.16 3.82
C GLU A 17 6.89 -8.13 3.46
N GLY A 18 6.57 -7.69 2.25
CA GLY A 18 5.19 -7.52 1.82
C GLY A 18 4.51 -8.81 1.39
N LEU A 19 5.24 -9.72 0.74
CA LEU A 19 4.74 -10.95 0.14
C LEU A 19 5.50 -12.18 0.61
N ILE A 20 4.82 -13.31 0.58
CA ILE A 20 5.46 -14.63 0.61
C ILE A 20 5.48 -15.11 -0.85
N LEU A 21 6.64 -14.98 -1.52
CA LEU A 21 6.76 -15.14 -2.96
C LEU A 21 6.35 -16.52 -3.46
N ASP A 22 6.64 -17.56 -2.69
CA ASP A 22 6.32 -18.97 -2.99
C ASP A 22 4.85 -19.32 -2.67
N PHE A 23 4.11 -18.40 -2.06
CA PHE A 23 2.68 -18.58 -1.86
C PHE A 23 1.92 -18.08 -3.08
N SER A 24 0.73 -18.67 -3.30
CA SER A 24 -0.17 -18.20 -4.33
C SER A 24 -0.59 -16.75 -4.08
N ILE A 25 -0.95 -16.05 -5.15
CA ILE A 25 -1.50 -14.70 -5.12
C ILE A 25 -2.71 -14.66 -4.17
N LEU A 26 -3.58 -15.65 -4.30
CA LEU A 26 -4.77 -15.83 -3.46
C LEU A 26 -4.42 -15.89 -1.98
N ARG A 27 -3.45 -16.74 -1.61
CA ARG A 27 -3.00 -16.89 -0.22
C ARG A 27 -2.40 -15.60 0.33
N ASN A 28 -1.61 -14.88 -0.47
CA ASN A 28 -1.05 -13.61 -0.06
C ASN A 28 -2.14 -12.58 0.25
N ILE A 29 -3.15 -12.43 -0.62
CA ILE A 29 -4.26 -11.50 -0.41
C ILE A 29 -5.06 -11.86 0.84
N ALA A 30 -5.33 -13.15 1.04
CA ALA A 30 -6.18 -13.64 2.13
C ALA A 30 -5.51 -13.59 3.50
N LEU A 31 -4.17 -13.62 3.56
CA LEU A 31 -3.39 -13.88 4.76
C LEU A 31 -3.79 -13.06 6.00
N PRO A 32 -3.92 -11.73 5.96
CA PRO A 32 -4.31 -10.96 7.14
C PRO A 32 -5.78 -11.16 7.54
N SER A 33 -6.59 -11.73 6.64
CA SER A 33 -8.02 -11.87 6.81
C SER A 33 -8.48 -13.26 7.21
N VAL A 34 -7.56 -14.22 7.33
CA VAL A 34 -7.87 -15.63 7.61
C VAL A 34 -8.76 -15.79 8.84
N ASP A 35 -8.49 -15.05 9.92
CA ASP A 35 -9.27 -15.12 11.17
C ASP A 35 -10.74 -14.75 10.95
N SER A 36 -11.04 -13.87 10.00
CA SER A 36 -12.40 -13.46 9.68
C SER A 36 -13.23 -14.56 9.00
N PHE A 37 -12.54 -15.58 8.47
CA PHE A 37 -13.15 -16.73 7.79
C PHE A 37 -13.00 -18.03 8.60
N ALA A 38 -12.49 -17.95 9.84
CA ALA A 38 -12.35 -19.09 10.75
C ALA A 38 -13.48 -19.11 11.77
N LYS A 39 -14.11 -20.27 11.94
CA LYS A 39 -15.09 -20.54 13.01
C LYS A 39 -14.70 -21.79 13.77
N LYS A 40 -14.53 -21.68 15.08
CA LYS A 40 -14.06 -22.79 15.95
C LYS A 40 -12.80 -23.49 15.40
N SER A 41 -11.80 -22.67 15.00
CA SER A 41 -10.52 -23.12 14.42
C SER A 41 -10.62 -23.85 13.07
N VAL A 42 -11.78 -23.81 12.40
CA VAL A 42 -11.97 -24.35 11.05
C VAL A 42 -12.13 -23.21 10.07
N ILE A 43 -11.28 -23.16 9.05
CA ILE A 43 -11.30 -22.12 8.00
C ILE A 43 -12.32 -22.51 6.93
N ASN A 44 -13.18 -21.56 6.57
CA ASN A 44 -14.05 -21.69 5.40
C ASN A 44 -13.26 -21.25 4.16
N PHE A 45 -12.56 -22.19 3.53
CA PHE A 45 -11.73 -21.94 2.35
C PHE A 45 -12.52 -21.38 1.16
N LYS A 46 -13.77 -21.80 0.97
CA LYS A 46 -14.60 -21.27 -0.12
C LYS A 46 -14.80 -19.77 0.03
N SER A 47 -15.28 -19.32 1.19
CA SER A 47 -15.50 -17.89 1.46
C SER A 47 -14.19 -17.08 1.43
N LEU A 48 -13.08 -17.68 1.89
CA LEU A 48 -11.75 -17.07 1.84
C LEU A 48 -11.29 -16.86 0.40
N ASN A 49 -11.48 -17.86 -0.47
CA ASN A 49 -11.13 -17.80 -1.88
C ASN A 49 -12.00 -16.75 -2.61
N ASP A 50 -13.33 -16.78 -2.40
CA ASP A 50 -14.25 -15.80 -2.99
C ASP A 50 -13.86 -14.37 -2.59
N PHE A 51 -13.47 -14.17 -1.33
CA PHE A 51 -12.95 -12.89 -0.85
C PHE A 51 -11.66 -12.46 -1.57
N ALA A 52 -10.68 -13.36 -1.70
CA ALA A 52 -9.41 -13.05 -2.36
C ALA A 52 -9.61 -12.71 -3.84
N HIS A 53 -10.46 -13.45 -4.55
CA HIS A 53 -10.86 -13.15 -5.93
C HIS A 53 -11.50 -11.76 -6.05
N LYS A 54 -12.41 -11.43 -5.15
CA LYS A 54 -13.04 -10.10 -5.10
C LYS A 54 -12.01 -8.98 -4.89
N MET A 55 -11.05 -9.18 -3.99
CA MET A 55 -10.01 -8.19 -3.73
C MET A 55 -9.05 -8.05 -4.92
N ALA A 56 -8.61 -9.14 -5.51
CA ALA A 56 -7.78 -9.13 -6.70
C ALA A 56 -8.45 -8.36 -7.86
N SER A 57 -9.72 -8.64 -8.12
CA SER A 57 -10.51 -7.95 -9.14
C SER A 57 -10.67 -6.45 -8.82
N LYS A 58 -11.02 -6.12 -7.58
CA LYS A 58 -11.21 -4.73 -7.13
C LYS A 58 -9.96 -3.89 -7.33
N LEU A 59 -8.79 -4.46 -7.04
CA LEU A 59 -7.49 -3.76 -7.14
C LEU A 59 -6.83 -3.91 -8.53
N GLY A 60 -7.51 -4.52 -9.47
CA GLY A 60 -7.01 -4.70 -10.83
C GLY A 60 -5.71 -5.51 -10.90
N VAL A 61 -5.57 -6.53 -10.05
CA VAL A 61 -4.44 -7.46 -10.10
C VAL A 61 -4.53 -8.29 -11.39
N LYS A 62 -3.54 -8.13 -12.27
CA LYS A 62 -3.49 -8.87 -13.54
C LYS A 62 -2.69 -10.16 -13.34
N ALA A 63 -3.38 -11.28 -13.30
CA ALA A 63 -2.82 -12.62 -13.23
C ALA A 63 -3.67 -13.55 -14.09
N GLN A 64 -3.05 -14.58 -14.69
CA GLN A 64 -3.77 -15.61 -15.43
C GLN A 64 -4.60 -16.49 -14.49
N ASP A 65 -4.05 -16.79 -13.34
CA ASP A 65 -4.67 -17.55 -12.27
C ASP A 65 -4.14 -17.04 -10.92
N LEU A 66 -5.02 -16.92 -9.92
CA LEU A 66 -4.63 -16.51 -8.56
C LEU A 66 -3.96 -17.63 -7.75
N ASP A 67 -4.00 -18.85 -8.24
CA ASP A 67 -3.26 -19.98 -7.64
C ASP A 67 -1.76 -19.99 -8.02
N LEU A 68 -1.34 -19.16 -9.00
CA LEU A 68 0.08 -18.97 -9.31
C LEU A 68 0.82 -18.28 -8.16
N GLU A 69 2.12 -18.56 -8.05
CA GLU A 69 3.00 -17.94 -7.09
C GLU A 69 3.08 -16.42 -7.28
N ALA A 70 3.04 -15.66 -6.19
CA ALA A 70 3.14 -14.21 -6.21
C ALA A 70 4.48 -13.73 -6.80
N GLY A 71 5.53 -14.56 -6.70
CA GLY A 71 6.84 -14.32 -7.29
C GLY A 71 6.83 -14.19 -8.80
N SER A 72 5.87 -14.81 -9.49
CA SER A 72 5.75 -14.78 -10.97
C SER A 72 5.19 -13.46 -11.52
N LEU A 73 4.62 -12.62 -10.67
CA LEU A 73 4.01 -11.36 -11.08
C LEU A 73 5.04 -10.27 -11.39
N SER A 74 4.68 -9.35 -12.29
CA SER A 74 5.40 -8.08 -12.46
C SER A 74 5.40 -7.25 -11.17
N GLY A 75 6.38 -6.35 -11.01
CA GLY A 75 6.50 -5.51 -9.82
C GLY A 75 5.24 -4.71 -9.49
N GLY A 76 4.58 -4.14 -10.50
CA GLY A 76 3.33 -3.41 -10.31
C GLY A 76 2.18 -4.30 -9.83
N ASN A 77 2.07 -5.53 -10.35
CA ASN A 77 1.05 -6.47 -9.87
C ASN A 77 1.38 -7.02 -8.48
N GLN A 78 2.65 -7.25 -8.15
CA GLN A 78 3.07 -7.57 -6.78
C GLN A 78 2.64 -6.48 -5.80
N GLN A 79 2.86 -5.21 -6.16
CA GLN A 79 2.44 -4.07 -5.32
C GLN A 79 0.92 -4.03 -5.13
N LYS A 80 0.14 -4.26 -6.19
CA LYS A 80 -1.32 -4.36 -6.09
C LYS A 80 -1.76 -5.49 -5.16
N VAL A 81 -1.05 -6.62 -5.13
CA VAL A 81 -1.33 -7.74 -4.20
C VAL A 81 -1.06 -7.31 -2.76
N VAL A 82 0.05 -6.60 -2.49
CA VAL A 82 0.34 -6.08 -1.14
C VAL A 82 -0.75 -5.10 -0.69
N ILE A 83 -1.20 -4.20 -1.56
CA ILE A 83 -2.27 -3.27 -1.22
C ILE A 83 -3.60 -4.03 -1.02
N ALA A 84 -3.95 -4.99 -1.91
CA ALA A 84 -5.15 -5.80 -1.80
C ALA A 84 -5.25 -6.55 -0.46
N LYS A 85 -4.12 -7.08 0.01
CA LYS A 85 -3.94 -7.74 1.30
C LYS A 85 -4.42 -6.85 2.46
N TRP A 86 -4.10 -5.57 2.45
CA TRP A 86 -4.48 -4.63 3.51
C TRP A 86 -5.87 -4.03 3.32
N VAL A 87 -6.21 -3.62 2.11
CA VAL A 87 -7.56 -3.09 1.78
C VAL A 87 -8.67 -4.08 2.15
N GLY A 88 -8.39 -5.37 2.01
CA GLY A 88 -9.31 -6.44 2.41
C GLY A 88 -9.68 -6.44 3.89
N LYS A 89 -8.85 -5.85 4.76
CA LYS A 89 -9.13 -5.67 6.20
C LYS A 89 -9.99 -4.44 6.49
N LYS A 90 -10.31 -3.63 5.47
CA LYS A 90 -11.04 -2.37 5.60
C LYS A 90 -10.38 -1.45 6.64
N PRO A 91 -9.12 -1.07 6.45
CA PRO A 91 -8.43 -0.20 7.39
C PRO A 91 -8.99 1.22 7.34
N ASP A 92 -8.90 1.94 8.46
CA ASP A 92 -9.17 3.36 8.52
C ASP A 92 -7.94 4.17 8.03
N ILE A 93 -6.73 3.61 8.28
CA ILE A 93 -5.45 4.23 7.92
C ILE A 93 -4.57 3.19 7.21
N ILE A 94 -3.93 3.59 6.11
CA ILE A 94 -2.88 2.78 5.46
C ILE A 94 -1.58 3.60 5.46
N ILE A 95 -0.54 3.04 6.06
CA ILE A 95 0.82 3.56 5.92
C ILE A 95 1.43 2.89 4.68
N MET A 96 1.95 3.68 3.75
CA MET A 96 2.59 3.20 2.52
C MET A 96 4.03 3.71 2.47
N ASP A 97 4.97 2.79 2.61
CA ASP A 97 6.40 3.09 2.56
C ASP A 97 6.92 2.80 1.15
N GLU A 98 7.39 3.85 0.46
CA GLU A 98 7.87 3.81 -0.93
C GLU A 98 6.95 3.02 -1.88
N PRO A 99 5.64 3.38 -1.99
CA PRO A 99 4.65 2.52 -2.64
C PRO A 99 4.89 2.29 -4.13
N THR A 100 5.68 3.11 -4.77
CA THR A 100 5.95 3.03 -6.20
C THR A 100 7.40 2.66 -6.53
N ARG A 101 8.20 2.32 -5.52
CA ARG A 101 9.62 1.97 -5.71
C ARG A 101 9.78 0.69 -6.54
N GLY A 102 10.61 0.79 -7.58
CA GLY A 102 10.97 -0.37 -8.40
C GLY A 102 9.82 -0.92 -9.24
N ILE A 103 8.86 -0.08 -9.62
CA ILE A 103 7.81 -0.39 -10.59
C ILE A 103 7.90 0.56 -11.80
N ASP A 104 7.37 0.13 -12.93
CA ASP A 104 7.37 0.92 -14.16
C ASP A 104 6.39 2.11 -14.10
N VAL A 105 6.58 3.08 -14.99
CA VAL A 105 5.81 4.34 -15.01
C VAL A 105 4.30 4.10 -15.17
N GLY A 106 3.92 3.11 -15.99
CA GLY A 106 2.51 2.78 -16.19
C GLY A 106 1.88 2.22 -14.92
N ALA A 107 2.60 1.33 -14.23
CA ALA A 107 2.14 0.76 -12.98
C ALA A 107 2.13 1.79 -11.83
N LYS A 108 3.03 2.79 -11.81
CA LYS A 108 2.97 3.90 -10.84
C LYS A 108 1.63 4.63 -10.93
N ARG A 109 1.21 4.96 -12.15
CA ARG A 109 -0.08 5.62 -12.38
C ARG A 109 -1.25 4.81 -11.80
N ASP A 110 -1.26 3.50 -12.05
CA ASP A 110 -2.31 2.62 -11.50
C ASP A 110 -2.34 2.66 -9.96
N ILE A 111 -1.17 2.77 -9.30
CA ILE A 111 -1.08 2.87 -7.84
C ILE A 111 -1.62 4.22 -7.35
N TYR A 112 -1.30 5.33 -8.03
CA TYR A 112 -1.84 6.66 -7.67
C TYR A 112 -3.36 6.71 -7.82
N GLU A 113 -3.90 6.17 -8.91
CA GLU A 113 -5.36 6.08 -9.12
C GLU A 113 -6.00 5.27 -7.98
N LEU A 114 -5.38 4.15 -7.58
CA LEU A 114 -5.84 3.34 -6.45
C LEU A 114 -5.79 4.09 -5.11
N MET A 115 -4.72 4.85 -4.84
CA MET A 115 -4.62 5.68 -3.63
C MET A 115 -5.75 6.72 -3.58
N ASN A 116 -6.02 7.39 -4.71
CA ASN A 116 -7.12 8.34 -4.82
C ASN A 116 -8.48 7.69 -4.60
N GLU A 117 -8.71 6.48 -5.13
CA GLU A 117 -9.94 5.73 -4.86
C GLU A 117 -10.09 5.38 -3.38
N LEU A 118 -9.02 5.00 -2.71
CA LEU A 118 -9.03 4.66 -1.28
C LEU A 118 -9.38 5.88 -0.44
N THR A 119 -8.76 7.04 -0.70
CA THR A 119 -9.04 8.28 0.03
C THR A 119 -10.45 8.78 -0.23
N ALA A 120 -10.94 8.71 -1.47
CA ALA A 120 -12.34 9.03 -1.81
C ALA A 120 -13.36 8.13 -1.08
N ASN A 121 -12.96 6.92 -0.68
CA ASN A 121 -13.76 6.00 0.13
C ASN A 121 -13.51 6.13 1.64
N GLY A 122 -12.84 7.20 2.09
CA GLY A 122 -12.66 7.54 3.50
C GLY A 122 -11.47 6.89 4.19
N VAL A 123 -10.56 6.23 3.46
CA VAL A 123 -9.31 5.70 4.01
C VAL A 123 -8.27 6.82 4.06
N SER A 124 -7.65 7.04 5.21
CA SER A 124 -6.51 7.96 5.31
C SER A 124 -5.22 7.27 4.90
N ILE A 125 -4.37 7.94 4.12
CA ILE A 125 -3.08 7.41 3.69
C ILE A 125 -1.96 8.25 4.28
N ILE A 126 -0.98 7.57 4.90
CA ILE A 126 0.31 8.16 5.27
C ILE A 126 1.33 7.59 4.29
N MET A 127 1.78 8.41 3.36
CA MET A 127 2.77 8.01 2.37
C MET A 127 4.17 8.46 2.78
N VAL A 128 5.12 7.56 2.78
CA VAL A 128 6.56 7.86 2.86
C VAL A 128 7.13 7.68 1.46
N SER A 129 7.78 8.69 0.94
CA SER A 129 8.39 8.64 -0.39
C SER A 129 9.66 9.50 -0.46
N SER A 130 10.64 9.04 -1.21
CA SER A 130 11.85 9.78 -1.57
C SER A 130 11.70 10.54 -2.90
N GLU A 131 10.60 10.35 -3.62
CA GLU A 131 10.35 10.99 -4.91
C GLU A 131 9.54 12.29 -4.73
N LEU A 132 10.20 13.45 -4.82
CA LEU A 132 9.54 14.76 -4.69
C LEU A 132 8.32 14.96 -5.61
N PRO A 133 8.33 14.52 -6.88
CA PRO A 133 7.14 14.62 -7.73
C PRO A 133 5.94 13.82 -7.20
N GLU A 134 6.18 12.65 -6.58
CA GLU A 134 5.15 11.84 -5.96
C GLU A 134 4.56 12.56 -4.73
N ILE A 135 5.42 13.06 -3.85
CA ILE A 135 5.00 13.82 -2.66
C ILE A 135 4.15 15.03 -3.06
N LEU A 136 4.65 15.84 -4.00
CA LEU A 136 3.95 17.06 -4.46
C LEU A 136 2.65 16.76 -5.19
N GLY A 137 2.57 15.62 -5.91
CA GLY A 137 1.39 15.26 -6.70
C GLY A 137 0.29 14.55 -5.93
N MET A 138 0.62 13.93 -4.78
CA MET A 138 -0.29 13.01 -4.10
C MET A 138 -0.67 13.42 -2.68
N SER A 139 0.02 14.42 -2.08
CA SER A 139 -0.17 14.74 -0.66
C SER A 139 -0.96 16.01 -0.47
N ASP A 140 -1.94 16.00 0.43
CA ASP A 140 -2.65 17.20 0.90
C ASP A 140 -1.81 17.99 1.92
N ARG A 141 -0.98 17.25 2.68
CA ARG A 141 -0.13 17.76 3.75
C ARG A 141 1.19 17.01 3.77
N ILE A 142 2.30 17.72 3.86
CA ILE A 142 3.65 17.19 3.80
C ILE A 142 4.36 17.47 5.10
N MET A 143 4.86 16.44 5.75
CA MET A 143 5.70 16.51 6.93
C MET A 143 7.13 16.15 6.54
N VAL A 144 8.06 17.07 6.74
CA VAL A 144 9.48 16.85 6.41
C VAL A 144 10.22 16.45 7.67
N ILE A 145 10.97 15.34 7.58
CA ILE A 145 11.80 14.82 8.67
C ILE A 145 13.26 15.04 8.32
N HIS A 146 14.01 15.60 9.25
CA HIS A 146 15.46 15.78 9.18
C HIS A 146 16.10 15.31 10.49
N GLU A 147 17.12 14.46 10.41
CA GLU A 147 17.84 13.90 11.56
C GLU A 147 16.94 13.36 12.69
N GLY A 148 15.87 12.65 12.30
CA GLY A 148 14.94 12.02 13.23
C GLY A 148 13.96 12.98 13.92
N ARG A 149 13.86 14.24 13.45
CA ARG A 149 12.94 15.26 13.95
C ARG A 149 12.08 15.82 12.83
N ILE A 150 10.89 16.30 13.19
CA ILE A 150 10.04 17.04 12.26
C ILE A 150 10.70 18.40 12.04
N ALA A 151 11.22 18.64 10.83
CA ALA A 151 11.84 19.89 10.42
C ALA A 151 10.79 20.94 9.99
N GLY A 152 9.65 20.51 9.50
CA GLY A 152 8.55 21.40 9.14
C GLY A 152 7.36 20.64 8.58
N GLU A 153 6.26 21.38 8.43
CA GLU A 153 5.01 20.93 7.85
C GLU A 153 4.56 21.94 6.81
N LEU A 154 4.12 21.44 5.65
CA LEU A 154 3.65 22.24 4.52
C LEU A 154 2.30 21.72 4.05
N LEU A 155 1.36 22.63 3.79
CA LEU A 155 0.14 22.28 3.05
C LEU A 155 0.45 22.18 1.56
N HIS A 156 -0.33 21.39 0.82
CA HIS A 156 -0.15 21.19 -0.61
C HIS A 156 0.04 22.51 -1.38
N GLU A 157 -0.81 23.51 -1.09
CA GLU A 157 -0.81 24.81 -1.78
C GLU A 157 0.47 25.63 -1.54
N GLU A 158 1.17 25.37 -0.42
CA GLU A 158 2.40 26.08 -0.03
C GLU A 158 3.66 25.32 -0.41
N ALA A 159 3.53 24.04 -0.72
CA ALA A 159 4.62 23.13 -0.95
C ALA A 159 5.24 23.32 -2.34
N ASN A 160 6.55 23.34 -2.38
CA ASN A 160 7.34 23.21 -3.59
C ASN A 160 8.65 22.51 -3.30
N GLN A 161 9.35 22.10 -4.34
CA GLN A 161 10.59 21.35 -4.22
C GLN A 161 11.64 22.10 -3.37
N GLU A 162 11.79 23.41 -3.54
CA GLU A 162 12.79 24.22 -2.83
C GLU A 162 12.53 24.24 -1.32
N LYS A 163 11.28 24.48 -0.91
CA LYS A 163 10.89 24.50 0.50
C LYS A 163 11.07 23.12 1.17
N ILE A 164 10.65 22.04 0.48
CA ILE A 164 10.82 20.68 1.00
C ILE A 164 12.31 20.39 1.17
N MET A 165 13.14 20.70 0.18
CA MET A 165 14.59 20.46 0.23
C MET A 165 15.27 21.33 1.28
N ALA A 166 14.89 22.59 1.45
CA ALA A 166 15.42 23.44 2.50
C ALA A 166 15.19 22.84 3.90
N LEU A 167 13.96 22.38 4.17
CA LEU A 167 13.63 21.69 5.42
C LEU A 167 14.38 20.35 5.57
N ALA A 168 14.47 19.57 4.50
CA ALA A 168 15.12 18.26 4.52
C ALA A 168 16.65 18.33 4.71
N THR A 169 17.30 19.45 4.37
CA THR A 169 18.73 19.68 4.54
C THR A 169 19.08 20.50 5.78
N GLY A 170 18.10 20.85 6.61
CA GLY A 170 18.33 21.66 7.81
C GLY A 170 18.59 23.14 7.51
N GLY A 171 18.28 23.61 6.31
CA GLY A 171 18.29 25.04 5.97
C GLY A 171 17.18 25.79 6.72
N GLN A 172 17.55 26.88 7.38
CA GLN A 172 16.62 27.84 7.97
C GLN A 172 15.99 28.71 6.89
#